data_cfb6e96cf9bf90dfe06d9a7bbd1f0afe
#
_entry.id   cfb6e96cf9bf90dfe06d9a7bbd1f0afe
#
_cell.length_a   1.000
_cell.length_b   1.000
_cell.length_c   1.000
_cell.angle_alpha   90.00
_cell.angle_beta   90.00
_cell.angle_gamma   90.00
#
_symmetry.space_group_name_H-M   'P 1'
#
loop_
_entity.id
_entity.type
_entity.pdbx_description
1 polymer ?
#
loop_
_entity_poly.entity_id
_entity_poly.type
_entity_poly.pdbx_seq_one_letter_code
_entity_poly.pdbx_strand_id
1 'polypeptide(L)'
;MRIAVIGMGNVGGTLGRRWAEAVLLAVPWGAVPDALRAAGDLAGKVLLDCTNPVTPELTHLTVGHATSAGEEVARLAPGARVVKVFNTNGAKNMADPDYGGHQVTMLYAGDEGANRVAATLAEQLGFEAIYLGPLKEARLLEPLAMAWIVLARHRGLGRDFALDVVRRPAK
;
A
#
# COMPACT_ATOMS: atom_id res chain seq x y z
N MET A 1 7.79 10.22 -14.38
CA MET A 1 7.06 8.94 -14.19
C MET A 1 5.57 9.19 -14.30
N ARG A 2 4.86 8.35 -15.06
CA ARG A 2 3.38 8.41 -15.18
C ARG A 2 2.77 7.28 -14.38
N ILE A 3 1.79 7.59 -13.55
CA ILE A 3 1.12 6.63 -12.66
C ILE A 3 -0.35 6.53 -13.08
N ALA A 4 -0.85 5.30 -13.27
CA ALA A 4 -2.27 5.03 -13.41
C ALA A 4 -2.83 4.61 -12.05
N VAL A 5 -4.02 5.10 -11.71
CA VAL A 5 -4.72 4.72 -10.47
C VAL A 5 -5.90 3.82 -10.81
N ILE A 6 -5.94 2.62 -10.24
CA ILE A 6 -7.09 1.73 -10.29
C ILE A 6 -7.97 2.00 -9.07
N GLY A 7 -9.18 2.50 -9.31
CA GLY A 7 -10.12 2.87 -8.23
C GLY A 7 -10.96 4.12 -8.52
N MET A 8 -10.78 4.77 -9.66
CA MET A 8 -11.46 6.01 -10.03
C MET A 8 -12.44 5.87 -11.22
N GLY A 9 -13.01 4.68 -11.47
CA GLY A 9 -14.02 4.46 -12.52
C GLY A 9 -13.48 4.01 -13.88
N ASN A 10 -14.41 3.53 -14.77
CA ASN A 10 -14.08 2.70 -15.94
C ASN A 10 -13.27 3.37 -17.06
N VAL A 11 -13.36 4.68 -17.26
CA VAL A 11 -12.72 5.36 -18.40
C VAL A 11 -11.29 5.82 -18.09
N GLY A 12 -11.04 6.38 -16.91
CA GLY A 12 -9.68 6.78 -16.48
C GLY A 12 -8.74 5.59 -16.34
N GLY A 13 -9.28 4.41 -16.00
CA GLY A 13 -8.54 3.17 -15.89
C GLY A 13 -7.98 2.64 -17.22
N THR A 14 -8.68 2.78 -18.34
CA THR A 14 -8.28 2.14 -19.61
C THR A 14 -7.18 2.92 -20.35
N LEU A 15 -7.20 4.23 -20.35
CA LEU A 15 -6.20 5.06 -21.05
C LEU A 15 -4.92 5.24 -20.23
N GLY A 16 -5.01 5.36 -18.88
CA GLY A 16 -3.84 5.48 -18.02
C GLY A 16 -2.96 4.21 -18.01
N ARG A 17 -3.56 3.04 -18.18
CA ARG A 17 -2.87 1.73 -18.14
C ARG A 17 -1.89 1.49 -19.28
N ARG A 18 -2.19 1.96 -20.48
CA ARG A 18 -1.33 1.75 -21.66
C ARG A 18 -0.01 2.50 -21.59
N TRP A 19 0.03 3.60 -20.84
CA TRP A 19 1.18 4.53 -20.82
C TRP A 19 1.78 4.74 -19.43
N ALA A 20 1.25 4.07 -18.38
CA ALA A 20 1.79 4.21 -17.04
C ALA A 20 3.00 3.29 -16.82
N GLU A 21 4.03 3.83 -16.20
CA GLU A 21 5.20 3.07 -15.74
C GLU A 21 4.92 2.35 -14.44
N ALA A 22 4.01 2.90 -13.63
CA ALA A 22 3.51 2.31 -12.39
C ALA A 22 1.98 2.38 -12.32
N VAL A 23 1.39 1.40 -11.64
CA VAL A 23 -0.05 1.28 -11.41
C VAL A 23 -0.29 1.26 -9.91
N LEU A 24 -1.17 2.14 -9.41
CA LEU A 24 -1.59 2.17 -8.02
C LEU A 24 -2.90 1.38 -7.87
N LEU A 25 -2.88 0.32 -7.06
CA LEU A 25 -4.05 -0.49 -6.72
C LEU A 25 -4.60 -0.03 -5.35
N ALA A 26 -5.69 0.75 -5.39
CA ALA A 26 -6.32 1.36 -4.22
C ALA A 26 -7.83 1.13 -4.22
N VAL A 27 -8.23 -0.13 -4.12
CA VAL A 27 -9.63 -0.57 -4.06
C VAL A 27 -9.90 -1.36 -2.78
N PRO A 28 -11.15 -1.48 -2.32
CA PRO A 28 -11.50 -2.43 -1.27
C PRO A 28 -11.07 -3.86 -1.63
N TRP A 29 -10.63 -4.64 -0.64
CA TRP A 29 -10.06 -5.98 -0.86
C TRP A 29 -10.96 -6.89 -1.71
N GLY A 30 -12.27 -6.92 -1.44
CA GLY A 30 -13.21 -7.72 -2.21
C GLY A 30 -13.32 -7.34 -3.70
N ALA A 31 -12.90 -6.14 -4.09
CA ALA A 31 -12.92 -5.68 -5.48
C ALA A 31 -11.59 -5.93 -6.23
N VAL A 32 -10.54 -6.40 -5.55
CA VAL A 32 -9.20 -6.60 -6.13
C VAL A 32 -9.21 -7.52 -7.34
N PRO A 33 -9.85 -8.73 -7.32
CA PRO A 33 -9.83 -9.62 -8.48
C PRO A 33 -10.44 -8.99 -9.73
N ASP A 34 -11.57 -8.30 -9.58
CA ASP A 34 -12.26 -7.65 -10.70
C ASP A 34 -11.48 -6.43 -11.21
N ALA A 35 -10.88 -5.66 -10.30
CA ALA A 35 -10.05 -4.51 -10.63
C ALA A 35 -8.81 -4.93 -11.43
N LEU A 36 -8.13 -5.99 -11.03
CA LEU A 36 -6.96 -6.52 -11.74
C LEU A 36 -7.36 -7.14 -13.10
N ARG A 37 -8.47 -7.88 -13.15
CA ARG A 37 -9.00 -8.41 -14.42
C ARG A 37 -9.31 -7.27 -15.40
N ALA A 38 -9.98 -6.21 -14.93
CA ALA A 38 -10.27 -5.03 -15.74
C ALA A 38 -9.02 -4.23 -16.10
N ALA A 39 -7.95 -4.34 -15.32
CA ALA A 39 -6.66 -3.75 -15.63
C ALA A 39 -5.99 -4.38 -16.85
N GLY A 40 -6.27 -5.64 -17.14
CA GLY A 40 -5.63 -6.38 -18.22
C GLY A 40 -4.18 -6.76 -17.87
N ASP A 41 -3.34 -6.89 -18.91
CA ASP A 41 -1.95 -7.29 -18.73
C ASP A 41 -1.12 -6.22 -18.00
N LEU A 42 -0.55 -6.60 -16.86
CA LEU A 42 0.34 -5.78 -16.05
C LEU A 42 1.80 -6.30 -16.05
N ALA A 43 2.12 -7.27 -16.90
CA ALA A 43 3.48 -7.82 -16.98
C ALA A 43 4.53 -6.71 -17.18
N GLY A 44 5.62 -6.78 -16.44
CA GLY A 44 6.71 -5.80 -16.46
C GLY A 44 6.40 -4.46 -15.81
N LYS A 45 5.15 -4.16 -15.43
CA LYS A 45 4.78 -2.91 -14.75
C LYS A 45 5.03 -3.01 -13.24
N VAL A 46 5.32 -1.87 -12.63
CA VAL A 46 5.31 -1.74 -11.16
C VAL A 46 3.86 -1.63 -10.70
N LEU A 47 3.44 -2.53 -9.79
CA LEU A 47 2.12 -2.52 -9.18
C LEU A 47 2.25 -2.17 -7.70
N LEU A 48 1.87 -0.93 -7.35
CA LEU A 48 1.86 -0.43 -5.99
C LEU A 48 0.55 -0.85 -5.34
N ASP A 49 0.62 -1.81 -4.44
CA ASP A 49 -0.54 -2.36 -3.74
C ASP A 49 -0.76 -1.65 -2.40
N CYS A 50 -1.84 -0.87 -2.33
CA CYS A 50 -2.27 -0.15 -1.13
C CYS A 50 -3.40 -0.87 -0.38
N THR A 51 -3.78 -2.07 -0.80
CA THR A 51 -4.94 -2.77 -0.23
C THR A 51 -4.62 -3.40 1.11
N ASN A 52 -5.65 -3.61 1.91
CA ASN A 52 -5.61 -4.41 3.13
C ASN A 52 -6.73 -5.46 3.07
N PRO A 53 -6.44 -6.74 3.38
CA PRO A 53 -7.42 -7.81 3.34
C PRO A 53 -8.29 -7.81 4.61
N VAL A 54 -9.02 -6.71 4.83
CA VAL A 54 -9.87 -6.54 6.01
C VAL A 54 -11.32 -6.93 5.72
N THR A 55 -12.01 -7.41 6.75
CA THR A 55 -13.46 -7.63 6.66
C THR A 55 -14.22 -6.31 6.45
N PRO A 56 -15.45 -6.34 5.94
CA PRO A 56 -16.27 -5.14 5.78
C PRO A 56 -16.45 -4.36 7.10
N GLU A 57 -16.52 -5.04 8.23
CA GLU A 57 -16.66 -4.47 9.57
C GLU A 57 -15.33 -3.92 10.12
N LEU A 58 -14.21 -4.12 9.39
CA LEU A 58 -12.87 -3.70 9.80
C LEU A 58 -12.41 -4.29 11.15
N THR A 59 -12.79 -5.53 11.42
CA THR A 59 -12.51 -6.19 12.71
C THR A 59 -11.32 -7.16 12.66
N HIS A 60 -11.03 -7.75 11.50
CA HIS A 60 -9.90 -8.67 11.34
C HIS A 60 -9.46 -8.78 9.87
N LEU A 61 -8.30 -9.40 9.68
CA LEU A 61 -7.79 -9.74 8.35
C LEU A 61 -8.46 -11.01 7.83
N THR A 62 -8.83 -11.03 6.56
CA THR A 62 -9.35 -12.22 5.86
C THR A 62 -8.24 -13.08 5.25
N VAL A 63 -7.04 -12.51 5.10
CA VAL A 63 -5.81 -13.17 4.63
C VAL A 63 -4.69 -12.78 5.59
N GLY A 64 -3.83 -13.71 5.96
CA GLY A 64 -2.71 -13.42 6.85
C GLY A 64 -1.92 -14.66 7.25
N HIS A 65 -0.92 -14.48 8.14
CA HIS A 65 -0.02 -15.49 8.71
C HIS A 65 0.85 -16.22 7.67
N ALA A 66 0.31 -17.21 6.96
CA ALA A 66 1.06 -18.03 6.00
C ALA A 66 1.20 -17.37 4.62
N THR A 67 0.38 -16.35 4.33
CA THR A 67 0.39 -15.56 3.09
C THR A 67 -0.05 -14.13 3.38
N SER A 68 -0.12 -13.27 2.37
CA SER A 68 -0.58 -11.89 2.45
C SER A 68 -1.44 -11.53 1.24
N ALA A 69 -2.22 -10.47 1.35
CA ALA A 69 -2.92 -9.88 0.21
C ALA A 69 -1.93 -9.44 -0.88
N GLY A 70 -0.74 -8.93 -0.53
CA GLY A 70 0.29 -8.60 -1.50
C GLY A 70 0.74 -9.80 -2.33
N GLU A 71 0.90 -10.98 -1.70
CA GLU A 71 1.23 -12.21 -2.42
C GLU A 71 0.05 -12.71 -3.27
N GLU A 72 -1.20 -12.52 -2.80
CA GLU A 72 -2.41 -12.79 -3.59
C GLU A 72 -2.48 -11.88 -4.84
N VAL A 73 -2.22 -10.60 -4.68
CA VAL A 73 -2.15 -9.63 -5.78
C VAL A 73 -1.09 -10.04 -6.80
N ALA A 74 0.08 -10.49 -6.37
CA ALA A 74 1.12 -10.99 -7.28
C ALA A 74 0.67 -12.23 -8.07
N ARG A 75 -0.12 -13.13 -7.46
CA ARG A 75 -0.70 -14.29 -8.17
C ARG A 75 -1.78 -13.88 -9.18
N LEU A 76 -2.56 -12.85 -8.86
CA LEU A 76 -3.63 -12.33 -9.73
C LEU A 76 -3.10 -11.44 -10.87
N ALA A 77 -1.89 -10.92 -10.75
CA ALA A 77 -1.22 -10.08 -11.75
C ALA A 77 0.15 -10.69 -12.13
N PRO A 78 0.17 -11.84 -12.83
CA PRO A 78 1.41 -12.53 -13.16
C PRO A 78 2.34 -11.63 -13.99
N GLY A 79 3.64 -11.65 -13.65
CA GLY A 79 4.65 -10.81 -14.30
C GLY A 79 4.68 -9.35 -13.87
N ALA A 80 3.73 -8.86 -13.07
CA ALA A 80 3.83 -7.55 -12.44
C ALA A 80 4.87 -7.55 -11.31
N ARG A 81 5.57 -6.43 -11.13
CA ARG A 81 6.51 -6.20 -10.03
C ARG A 81 5.75 -5.54 -8.88
N VAL A 82 5.26 -6.36 -7.95
CA VAL A 82 4.38 -5.92 -6.87
C VAL A 82 5.17 -5.34 -5.70
N VAL A 83 4.75 -4.18 -5.22
CA VAL A 83 5.24 -3.56 -3.99
C VAL A 83 4.04 -3.18 -3.12
N LYS A 84 3.96 -3.74 -1.91
CA LYS A 84 3.02 -3.35 -0.86
C LYS A 84 3.51 -2.04 -0.24
N VAL A 85 2.69 -0.99 -0.34
CA VAL A 85 3.02 0.35 0.17
C VAL A 85 1.74 1.16 0.42
N PHE A 86 1.79 2.20 1.23
CA PHE A 86 0.65 3.07 1.56
C PHE A 86 -0.52 2.36 2.27
N ASN A 87 -0.29 1.18 2.82
CA ASN A 87 -1.34 0.41 3.48
C ASN A 87 -1.39 0.61 5.00
N THR A 88 -0.32 1.13 5.62
CA THR A 88 -0.16 1.22 7.09
C THR A 88 -0.59 2.56 7.69
N ASN A 89 -1.02 3.51 6.87
CA ASN A 89 -1.47 4.83 7.32
C ASN A 89 -2.84 5.20 6.75
N GLY A 90 -3.56 6.10 7.40
CA GLY A 90 -4.85 6.58 6.94
C GLY A 90 -4.73 7.45 5.67
N ALA A 91 -5.66 7.29 4.69
CA ALA A 91 -5.62 8.06 3.45
C ALA A 91 -5.65 9.59 3.67
N LYS A 92 -6.37 10.07 4.70
CA LYS A 92 -6.39 11.50 5.09
C LYS A 92 -4.98 11.98 5.46
N ASN A 93 -4.24 11.18 6.23
CA ASN A 93 -2.91 11.51 6.72
C ASN A 93 -1.86 11.47 5.59
N MET A 94 -2.13 10.76 4.50
CA MET A 94 -1.25 10.79 3.32
C MET A 94 -1.41 12.09 2.51
N ALA A 95 -2.57 12.74 2.57
CA ALA A 95 -2.80 14.03 1.92
C ALA A 95 -2.13 15.18 2.67
N ASP A 96 -1.96 15.03 3.99
CA ASP A 96 -1.28 15.96 4.88
C ASP A 96 -0.48 15.17 5.92
N PRO A 97 0.78 14.80 5.62
CA PRO A 97 1.62 13.99 6.50
C PRO A 97 2.38 14.82 7.53
N ASP A 98 1.99 16.06 7.78
CA ASP A 98 2.60 16.88 8.84
C ASP A 98 2.08 16.45 10.23
N TYR A 99 2.97 15.97 11.04
CA TYR A 99 2.75 15.63 12.44
C TYR A 99 3.52 16.58 13.38
N GLY A 100 3.37 17.87 13.17
CA GLY A 100 4.05 18.89 13.97
C GLY A 100 5.55 18.99 13.66
N GLY A 101 5.92 18.83 12.39
CA GLY A 101 7.31 18.81 11.92
C GLY A 101 8.01 17.47 12.07
N HIS A 102 7.32 16.44 12.57
CA HIS A 102 7.86 15.08 12.66
C HIS A 102 7.61 14.30 11.37
N GLN A 103 8.70 13.83 10.75
CA GLN A 103 8.63 13.01 9.54
C GLN A 103 8.31 11.56 9.91
N VAL A 104 7.12 11.12 9.52
CA VAL A 104 6.61 9.78 9.83
C VAL A 104 7.11 8.74 8.82
N THR A 105 7.28 7.52 9.27
CA THR A 105 7.75 6.40 8.44
C THR A 105 6.63 5.84 7.55
N MET A 106 6.96 5.56 6.28
CA MET A 106 6.19 4.69 5.38
C MET A 106 6.96 3.40 5.15
N LEU A 107 6.52 2.32 5.79
CA LEU A 107 7.08 0.99 5.56
C LEU A 107 6.56 0.43 4.24
N TYR A 108 7.43 -0.24 3.47
CA TYR A 108 7.04 -0.91 2.24
C TYR A 108 7.84 -2.20 2.02
N ALA A 109 7.26 -3.14 1.25
CA ALA A 109 7.88 -4.44 0.95
C ALA A 109 7.50 -4.86 -0.47
N GLY A 110 8.41 -5.50 -1.20
CA GLY A 110 8.10 -5.97 -2.55
C GLY A 110 9.32 -6.25 -3.41
N ASP A 111 9.09 -6.24 -4.71
CA ASP A 111 10.08 -6.49 -5.74
C ASP A 111 11.26 -5.49 -5.64
N GLU A 112 12.49 -6.00 -5.57
CA GLU A 112 13.70 -5.17 -5.42
C GLU A 112 13.95 -4.24 -6.62
N GLY A 113 13.55 -4.63 -7.81
CA GLY A 113 13.66 -3.80 -9.00
C GLY A 113 12.62 -2.68 -9.08
N ALA A 114 11.55 -2.76 -8.27
CA ALA A 114 10.45 -1.80 -8.22
C ALA A 114 10.42 -0.96 -6.93
N ASN A 115 11.15 -1.35 -5.89
CA ASN A 115 11.11 -0.72 -4.57
C ASN A 115 11.42 0.78 -4.60
N ARG A 116 12.32 1.21 -5.49
CA ARG A 116 12.70 2.62 -5.64
C ARG A 116 11.53 3.51 -6.05
N VAL A 117 10.57 2.97 -6.81
CA VAL A 117 9.35 3.72 -7.20
C VAL A 117 8.51 4.01 -5.97
N ALA A 118 8.30 2.99 -5.11
CA ALA A 118 7.54 3.14 -3.87
C ALA A 118 8.21 4.13 -2.90
N ALA A 119 9.54 4.01 -2.73
CA ALA A 119 10.32 4.93 -1.89
C ALA A 119 10.19 6.39 -2.37
N THR A 120 10.45 6.64 -3.66
CA THR A 120 10.37 8.00 -4.23
C THR A 120 9.00 8.62 -4.03
N LEU A 121 7.91 7.85 -4.20
CA LEU A 121 6.56 8.36 -4.00
C LEU A 121 6.24 8.64 -2.53
N ALA A 122 6.70 7.79 -1.62
CA ALA A 122 6.53 8.01 -0.19
C ALA A 122 7.31 9.27 0.28
N GLU A 123 8.54 9.44 -0.19
CA GLU A 123 9.37 10.63 0.09
C GLU A 123 8.77 11.91 -0.47
N GLN A 124 8.21 11.87 -1.69
CA GLN A 124 7.51 13.01 -2.30
C GLN A 124 6.26 13.42 -1.53
N LEU A 125 5.63 12.49 -0.81
CA LEU A 125 4.53 12.78 0.12
C LEU A 125 5.02 13.30 1.48
N GLY A 126 6.32 13.29 1.77
CA GLY A 126 6.90 13.75 3.03
C GLY A 126 7.20 12.65 4.05
N PHE A 127 7.02 11.38 3.71
CA PHE A 127 7.33 10.25 4.59
C PHE A 127 8.81 9.88 4.56
N GLU A 128 9.33 9.31 5.65
CA GLU A 128 10.56 8.53 5.64
C GLU A 128 10.26 7.13 5.08
N ALA A 129 10.75 6.81 3.89
CA ALA A 129 10.50 5.51 3.27
C ALA A 129 11.49 4.45 3.80
N ILE A 130 10.98 3.35 4.39
CA ILE A 130 11.80 2.25 4.90
C ILE A 130 11.41 0.94 4.22
N TYR A 131 12.37 0.35 3.50
CA TYR A 131 12.22 -0.96 2.86
C TYR A 131 12.31 -2.08 3.90
N LEU A 132 11.26 -2.88 3.99
CA LEU A 132 11.17 -3.98 4.95
C LEU A 132 11.72 -5.31 4.39
N GLY A 133 11.79 -5.43 3.07
CA GLY A 133 12.27 -6.66 2.42
C GLY A 133 11.38 -7.12 1.26
N PRO A 134 11.57 -8.34 0.76
CA PRO A 134 10.79 -8.89 -0.34
C PRO A 134 9.29 -8.95 -0.03
N LEU A 135 8.46 -9.21 -1.04
CA LEU A 135 6.99 -9.13 -0.95
C LEU A 135 6.38 -9.99 0.17
N LYS A 136 7.04 -11.09 0.56
CA LYS A 136 6.60 -11.89 1.71
C LYS A 136 6.49 -11.09 3.02
N GLU A 137 7.21 -9.97 3.15
CA GLU A 137 7.14 -9.10 4.33
C GLU A 137 5.84 -8.26 4.37
N ALA A 138 5.01 -8.30 3.32
CA ALA A 138 3.63 -7.83 3.38
C ALA A 138 2.82 -8.53 4.48
N ARG A 139 3.23 -9.75 4.87
CA ARG A 139 2.68 -10.50 6.01
C ARG A 139 2.86 -9.79 7.36
N LEU A 140 3.75 -8.80 7.45
CA LEU A 140 3.95 -7.93 8.61
C LEU A 140 3.21 -6.60 8.44
N LEU A 141 3.20 -6.04 7.22
CA LEU A 141 2.59 -4.75 6.94
C LEU A 141 1.07 -4.76 7.08
N GLU A 142 0.42 -5.85 6.68
CA GLU A 142 -1.04 -5.97 6.76
C GLU A 142 -1.55 -6.11 8.21
N PRO A 143 -0.93 -6.91 9.08
CA PRO A 143 -1.23 -6.88 10.53
C PRO A 143 -0.93 -5.53 11.19
N LEU A 144 0.12 -4.82 10.78
CA LEU A 144 0.40 -3.47 11.27
C LEU A 144 -0.71 -2.50 10.87
N ALA A 145 -1.20 -2.57 9.63
CA ALA A 145 -2.36 -1.81 9.18
C ALA A 145 -3.62 -2.15 10.00
N MET A 146 -3.82 -3.43 10.32
CA MET A 146 -4.95 -3.85 11.17
C MET A 146 -4.83 -3.28 12.59
N ALA A 147 -3.63 -3.22 13.17
CA ALA A 147 -3.40 -2.57 14.46
C ALA A 147 -3.78 -1.07 14.41
N TRP A 148 -3.38 -0.36 13.34
CA TRP A 148 -3.79 1.03 13.12
C TRP A 148 -5.32 1.17 13.04
N ILE A 149 -6.00 0.29 12.29
CA ILE A 149 -7.47 0.28 12.15
C ILE A 149 -8.16 0.07 13.49
N VAL A 150 -7.68 -0.88 14.31
CA VAL A 150 -8.24 -1.16 15.64
C VAL A 150 -8.12 0.07 16.53
N LEU A 151 -6.96 0.71 16.56
CA LEU A 151 -6.74 1.94 17.35
C LEU A 151 -7.65 3.07 16.89
N ALA A 152 -7.75 3.27 15.57
CA ALA A 152 -8.53 4.35 14.98
C ALA A 152 -10.03 4.20 15.15
N ARG A 153 -10.55 2.97 14.99
CA ARG A 153 -11.98 2.71 14.86
C ARG A 153 -12.60 2.12 16.12
N HIS A 154 -11.87 1.25 16.82
CA HIS A 154 -12.42 0.46 17.92
C HIS A 154 -11.91 0.89 19.29
N ARG A 155 -10.84 1.71 19.35
CA ARG A 155 -10.26 2.20 20.62
C ARG A 155 -10.41 3.72 20.83
N GLY A 156 -11.10 4.40 19.92
CA GLY A 156 -11.43 5.82 20.06
C GLY A 156 -10.25 6.78 19.86
N LEU A 157 -9.11 6.32 19.33
CA LEU A 157 -7.95 7.19 19.10
C LEU A 157 -8.18 8.19 17.95
N GLY A 158 -9.23 8.00 17.15
CA GLY A 158 -9.47 8.81 15.95
C GLY A 158 -8.59 8.37 14.79
N ARG A 159 -8.39 9.25 13.81
CA ARG A 159 -7.63 8.91 12.59
C ARG A 159 -6.39 9.77 12.39
N ASP A 160 -6.17 10.76 13.24
CA ASP A 160 -5.12 11.76 13.10
C ASP A 160 -3.86 11.31 13.86
N PHE A 161 -3.37 10.11 13.57
CA PHE A 161 -2.13 9.55 14.13
C PHE A 161 -1.47 8.59 13.13
N ALA A 162 -0.18 8.33 13.33
CA ALA A 162 0.59 7.32 12.62
C ALA A 162 1.26 6.34 13.59
N LEU A 163 1.58 5.14 13.09
CA LEU A 163 2.56 4.25 13.71
C LEU A 163 3.91 4.55 13.10
N ASP A 164 4.94 4.70 13.92
CA ASP A 164 6.22 5.25 13.48
C ASP A 164 7.42 4.49 14.03
N VAL A 165 8.55 4.60 13.35
CA VAL A 165 9.85 4.06 13.75
C VAL A 165 10.70 5.16 14.37
N VAL A 166 10.71 5.23 15.70
CA VAL A 166 11.50 6.22 16.43
C VAL A 166 12.90 5.67 16.73
N ARG A 167 13.93 6.43 16.32
CA ARG A 167 15.32 6.10 16.59
C ARG A 167 15.87 6.90 17.77
N ARG A 168 16.73 6.26 18.57
CA ARG A 168 17.51 7.00 19.55
C ARG A 168 18.55 7.86 18.85
N PRO A 169 18.83 9.09 19.33
CA PRO A 169 19.96 9.86 18.83
C PRO A 169 21.27 9.04 18.91
N ALA A 170 22.11 9.20 17.90
CA ALA A 170 23.47 8.63 17.97
C ALA A 170 24.19 9.21 19.21
N LYS A 171 24.88 8.34 19.96
CA LYS A 171 25.71 8.77 21.08
C LYS A 171 26.98 9.44 20.58
#